data_07c0638d2ed0ac349c18ff17d822cd52
#
_entry.id   07c0638d2ed0ac349c18ff17d822cd52
#
_cell.length_a   1.000
_cell.length_b   1.000
_cell.length_c   1.000
_cell.angle_alpha   90.00
_cell.angle_beta   90.00
_cell.angle_gamma   90.00
#
_symmetry.space_group_name_H-M   'P 1'
#
loop_
_entity.id
_entity.type
_entity.pdbx_description
1 polymer ?
#
loop_
_entity_poly.entity_id
_entity_poly.type
_entity_poly.pdbx_seq_one_letter_code
_entity_poly.pdbx_strand_id
1 'polypeptide(L)'
;MTRSVPHKPSAHYPRPGTIAYNRAMNELDILLPFGLPPPDTARDLIRECRTPALASLLSRTGAPHGAQAVDPFARALAHEVWLARRFGLDSGLAQHNDNSPPIAHAAMRALGLPAVEGHWFVLQPTHIHIARDHLVLTDMRQLALDPPEARALFDAAAPLFTEIGKTLLYGSADTWFMRADEWPDLHTATPDASSGRNIDIWMPQGEGDRAWRKLQNEIQMHWFAHPLNAQREALGLKPVNSLWLWGGASHDYPLPSVEQRYNASFNLSGWMRLFERFADTAQSGAGVTDVLQAGGARGLLLLDALTEPGLTNEWGYWLERIEMLERDWFAPLLAALRSGQLRSLRLILSGQDRIAEYRSNRNTLRKFWITPGLRSLAQ
;
A
#
# COMPACT_ATOMS: atom_id res chain seq x y z
N MET A 1 -67.32 40.85 -0.78
CA MET A 1 -66.33 41.08 -1.86
C MET A 1 -65.00 41.50 -1.22
N THR A 2 -64.15 40.54 -0.92
CA THR A 2 -62.81 40.76 -0.34
C THR A 2 -61.77 40.33 -1.39
N ARG A 3 -60.98 41.33 -1.85
CA ARG A 3 -59.91 41.10 -2.83
C ARG A 3 -58.71 40.49 -2.13
N SER A 4 -58.27 39.36 -2.59
CA SER A 4 -56.98 38.72 -2.20
C SER A 4 -55.86 39.38 -2.99
N VAL A 5 -54.77 39.77 -2.24
CA VAL A 5 -53.52 40.27 -2.76
C VAL A 5 -52.59 39.09 -3.04
N PRO A 6 -51.95 38.99 -4.22
CA PRO A 6 -51.02 37.91 -4.51
C PRO A 6 -49.66 38.12 -3.83
N HIS A 7 -49.20 37.09 -3.13
CA HIS A 7 -47.90 36.98 -2.52
C HIS A 7 -46.82 36.82 -3.61
N LYS A 8 -45.83 37.74 -3.66
CA LYS A 8 -44.63 37.61 -4.50
C LYS A 8 -43.67 36.61 -3.85
N PRO A 9 -43.08 35.67 -4.60
CA PRO A 9 -42.04 34.82 -4.07
C PRO A 9 -40.76 35.61 -3.89
N SER A 10 -40.17 35.55 -2.69
CA SER A 10 -38.87 36.13 -2.38
C SER A 10 -37.78 35.35 -3.12
N ALA A 11 -37.04 36.03 -4.00
CA ALA A 11 -35.86 35.47 -4.66
C ALA A 11 -34.78 35.18 -3.60
N HIS A 12 -34.45 33.91 -3.44
CA HIS A 12 -33.30 33.46 -2.67
C HIS A 12 -32.04 33.74 -3.50
N TYR A 13 -31.32 34.81 -3.20
CA TYR A 13 -29.97 35.03 -3.71
C TYR A 13 -29.04 34.05 -2.99
N PRO A 14 -28.27 33.24 -3.72
CA PRO A 14 -27.24 32.43 -3.10
C PRO A 14 -26.21 33.38 -2.49
N ARG A 15 -25.88 33.19 -1.23
CA ARG A 15 -24.76 33.89 -0.56
C ARG A 15 -23.49 33.58 -1.35
N PRO A 16 -22.60 34.57 -1.61
CA PRO A 16 -21.32 34.34 -2.24
C PRO A 16 -20.57 33.30 -1.39
N GLY A 17 -20.16 32.21 -2.05
CA GLY A 17 -19.42 31.13 -1.40
C GLY A 17 -18.23 31.70 -0.64
N THR A 18 -18.09 31.30 0.59
CA THR A 18 -16.91 31.54 1.41
C THR A 18 -15.72 31.08 0.59
N ILE A 19 -14.86 32.04 0.17
CA ILE A 19 -13.57 31.71 -0.44
C ILE A 19 -12.86 30.87 0.61
N ALA A 20 -12.76 29.57 0.36
CA ALA A 20 -11.94 28.68 1.17
C ALA A 20 -10.53 29.26 1.04
N TYR A 21 -10.07 29.93 2.07
CA TYR A 21 -8.66 30.26 2.24
C TYR A 21 -7.92 28.93 2.11
N ASN A 22 -7.16 28.81 1.04
CA ASN A 22 -6.34 27.64 0.74
C ASN A 22 -5.35 27.50 1.91
N ARG A 23 -5.75 26.77 2.96
CA ARG A 23 -4.87 26.49 4.09
C ARG A 23 -3.80 25.54 3.56
N ALA A 24 -2.57 26.02 3.52
CA ALA A 24 -1.40 25.19 3.20
C ALA A 24 -1.45 23.87 3.98
N MET A 25 -0.96 22.80 3.40
CA MET A 25 -0.81 21.51 4.07
C MET A 25 0.05 21.67 5.32
N ASN A 26 -0.50 21.36 6.51
CA ASN A 26 0.25 21.54 7.75
C ASN A 26 1.27 20.43 7.95
N GLU A 27 0.83 19.19 7.84
CA GLU A 27 1.64 17.98 8.07
C GLU A 27 1.51 17.04 6.88
N LEU A 28 2.63 16.51 6.41
CA LEU A 28 2.67 15.53 5.34
C LEU A 28 3.45 14.31 5.81
N ASP A 29 2.78 13.17 5.87
CA ASP A 29 3.40 11.86 6.08
C ASP A 29 3.70 11.26 4.71
N ILE A 30 4.96 10.93 4.45
CA ILE A 30 5.41 10.32 3.19
C ILE A 30 5.91 8.91 3.49
N LEU A 31 5.22 7.93 2.93
CA LEU A 31 5.65 6.54 2.96
C LEU A 31 6.53 6.27 1.75
N LEU A 32 7.77 5.85 2.00
CA LEU A 32 8.77 5.53 0.98
C LEU A 32 9.24 4.07 1.17
N PRO A 33 8.50 3.10 0.61
CA PRO A 33 8.93 1.71 0.61
C PRO A 33 10.29 1.55 -0.06
N PHE A 34 11.14 0.69 0.48
CA PHE A 34 12.51 0.43 0.00
C PHE A 34 13.42 1.66 -0.09
N GLY A 35 13.08 2.73 0.65
CA GLY A 35 13.95 3.89 0.84
C GLY A 35 15.17 3.60 1.71
N LEU A 36 15.20 2.45 2.39
CA LEU A 36 16.34 1.94 3.16
C LEU A 36 16.92 0.71 2.43
N PRO A 37 17.98 0.86 1.62
CA PRO A 37 18.62 -0.28 0.98
C PRO A 37 19.29 -1.20 2.00
N PRO A 38 19.53 -2.49 1.69
CA PRO A 38 20.17 -3.43 2.59
C PRO A 38 21.54 -2.92 3.08
N PRO A 39 21.93 -3.18 4.36
CA PRO A 39 23.15 -2.62 4.95
C PRO A 39 24.45 -2.95 4.21
N ASP A 40 24.51 -4.10 3.57
CA ASP A 40 25.66 -4.58 2.78
C ASP A 40 25.86 -3.78 1.49
N THR A 41 24.79 -3.35 0.84
CA THR A 41 24.81 -2.58 -0.41
C THR A 41 24.68 -1.07 -0.19
N ALA A 42 24.09 -0.66 0.95
CA ALA A 42 23.77 0.73 1.25
C ALA A 42 24.95 1.69 1.12
N ARG A 43 26.16 1.27 1.54
CA ARG A 43 27.36 2.14 1.51
C ARG A 43 27.76 2.51 0.09
N ASP A 44 27.68 1.57 -0.83
CA ASP A 44 28.05 1.79 -2.22
C ASP A 44 26.98 2.61 -2.94
N LEU A 45 25.70 2.28 -2.73
CA LEU A 45 24.59 3.05 -3.27
C LEU A 45 24.62 4.52 -2.80
N ILE A 46 24.89 4.78 -1.53
CA ILE A 46 24.95 6.15 -0.98
C ILE A 46 26.06 6.99 -1.64
N ARG A 47 27.17 6.38 -2.07
CA ARG A 47 28.25 7.09 -2.77
C ARG A 47 27.84 7.55 -4.16
N GLU A 48 27.00 6.77 -4.83
CA GLU A 48 26.49 7.07 -6.17
C GLU A 48 25.28 8.01 -6.15
N CYS A 49 24.50 8.02 -5.04
CA CYS A 49 23.28 8.83 -4.90
C CYS A 49 23.54 10.34 -4.95
N ARG A 50 22.84 11.05 -5.83
CA ARG A 50 22.86 12.53 -5.93
C ARG A 50 21.54 13.11 -5.45
N THR A 51 21.30 13.03 -4.14
CA THR A 51 20.04 13.43 -3.51
C THR A 51 20.25 14.43 -2.36
N PRO A 52 20.67 15.69 -2.67
CA PRO A 52 21.01 16.69 -1.66
C PRO A 52 19.82 17.15 -0.81
N ALA A 53 18.61 17.20 -1.36
CA ALA A 53 17.43 17.57 -0.60
C ALA A 53 17.04 16.47 0.37
N LEU A 54 16.99 15.21 -0.08
CA LEU A 54 16.78 14.06 0.79
C LEU A 54 17.84 14.01 1.90
N ALA A 55 19.12 14.18 1.56
CA ALA A 55 20.21 14.24 2.54
C ALA A 55 19.99 15.34 3.60
N SER A 56 19.47 16.51 3.20
CA SER A 56 19.13 17.60 4.11
C SER A 56 17.95 17.28 5.00
N LEU A 57 16.91 16.63 4.44
CA LEU A 57 15.71 16.19 5.17
C LEU A 57 16.04 15.14 6.23
N LEU A 58 16.96 14.22 5.95
CA LEU A 58 17.32 13.14 6.87
C LEU A 58 18.30 13.61 7.95
N SER A 59 19.45 14.20 7.55
CA SER A 59 20.55 14.48 8.48
C SER A 59 20.23 15.55 9.53
N ARG A 60 19.41 16.54 9.20
CA ARG A 60 19.10 17.65 10.11
C ARG A 60 18.03 17.34 11.16
N THR A 61 17.37 16.21 11.05
CA THR A 61 16.35 15.76 12.02
C THR A 61 16.95 15.22 13.31
N GLY A 62 18.16 14.72 13.28
CA GLY A 62 18.79 13.94 14.35
C GLY A 62 18.63 12.43 14.13
N ALA A 63 18.71 11.65 15.21
CA ALA A 63 18.48 10.22 15.13
C ALA A 63 17.04 9.92 14.65
N PRO A 64 16.84 8.88 13.84
CA PRO A 64 15.51 8.50 13.41
C PRO A 64 14.64 8.10 14.61
N HIS A 65 13.37 8.49 14.56
CA HIS A 65 12.38 8.03 15.52
C HIS A 65 11.87 6.66 15.09
N GLY A 66 11.67 5.75 16.05
CA GLY A 66 11.07 4.45 15.75
C GLY A 66 11.90 3.58 14.81
N ALA A 67 13.22 3.79 14.73
CA ALA A 67 14.08 2.87 14.01
C ALA A 67 13.96 1.48 14.63
N GLN A 68 13.46 0.53 13.86
CA GLN A 68 13.16 -0.81 14.32
C GLN A 68 13.66 -1.81 13.28
N ALA A 69 14.40 -2.82 13.75
CA ALA A 69 14.67 -4.01 12.96
C ALA A 69 13.36 -4.82 12.81
N VAL A 70 13.18 -5.39 11.66
CA VAL A 70 12.04 -6.25 11.32
C VAL A 70 12.60 -7.63 10.95
N ASP A 71 11.89 -8.67 11.35
CA ASP A 71 12.25 -10.03 10.98
C ASP A 71 12.26 -10.17 9.43
N PRO A 72 13.36 -10.61 8.81
CA PRO A 72 13.42 -10.86 7.37
C PRO A 72 12.39 -11.87 6.86
N PHE A 73 11.84 -12.68 7.76
CA PHE A 73 10.79 -13.66 7.50
C PHE A 73 9.40 -13.17 7.93
N ALA A 74 9.27 -11.89 8.28
CA ALA A 74 7.99 -11.29 8.60
C ALA A 74 7.00 -11.50 7.45
N ARG A 75 5.74 -11.78 7.80
CA ARG A 75 4.66 -12.05 6.85
C ARG A 75 4.04 -10.79 6.24
N ALA A 76 4.56 -9.62 6.61
CA ALA A 76 4.26 -8.34 6.00
C ALA A 76 5.50 -7.44 6.03
N LEU A 77 5.68 -6.60 5.02
CA LEU A 77 6.77 -5.65 4.97
C LEU A 77 6.57 -4.54 6.01
N ALA A 78 7.68 -3.95 6.47
CA ALA A 78 7.66 -2.97 7.55
C ALA A 78 6.74 -1.76 7.27
N HIS A 79 6.67 -1.27 6.04
CA HIS A 79 5.77 -0.17 5.65
C HIS A 79 4.30 -0.60 5.63
N GLU A 80 4.01 -1.85 5.29
CA GLU A 80 2.66 -2.38 5.32
C GLU A 80 2.13 -2.48 6.75
N VAL A 81 2.96 -2.97 7.66
CA VAL A 81 2.65 -3.00 9.10
C VAL A 81 2.50 -1.59 9.67
N TRP A 82 3.39 -0.66 9.28
CA TRP A 82 3.29 0.74 9.70
C TRP A 82 1.95 1.35 9.27
N LEU A 83 1.57 1.13 8.00
CA LEU A 83 0.33 1.67 7.45
C LEU A 83 -0.89 1.03 8.14
N ALA A 84 -0.92 -0.28 8.32
CA ALA A 84 -1.98 -0.97 9.03
C ALA A 84 -2.15 -0.44 10.46
N ARG A 85 -1.07 -0.29 11.22
CA ARG A 85 -1.05 0.32 12.55
C ARG A 85 -1.57 1.74 12.54
N ARG A 86 -1.18 2.51 11.53
CA ARG A 86 -1.59 3.90 11.39
C ARG A 86 -3.10 4.06 11.28
N PHE A 87 -3.77 3.04 10.75
CA PHE A 87 -5.23 2.99 10.64
C PHE A 87 -5.90 2.05 11.65
N GLY A 88 -5.17 1.56 12.66
CA GLY A 88 -5.74 0.71 13.72
C GLY A 88 -6.05 -0.72 13.29
N LEU A 89 -5.44 -1.20 12.21
CA LEU A 89 -5.57 -2.56 11.70
C LEU A 89 -4.39 -3.45 12.15
N ASP A 90 -4.00 -3.37 13.43
CA ASP A 90 -2.82 -4.07 13.94
C ASP A 90 -3.08 -4.89 15.20
N SER A 91 -4.34 -5.05 15.62
CA SER A 91 -4.65 -5.77 16.84
C SER A 91 -4.25 -7.25 16.72
N GLY A 92 -3.10 -7.58 17.28
CA GLY A 92 -2.50 -8.92 17.20
C GLY A 92 -1.17 -8.99 16.44
N LEU A 93 -0.87 -8.07 15.52
CA LEU A 93 0.44 -8.01 14.85
C LEU A 93 1.55 -7.46 15.75
N ALA A 94 1.21 -7.03 16.96
CA ALA A 94 2.03 -6.12 17.75
C ALA A 94 3.36 -6.70 18.24
N GLN A 95 3.57 -8.01 18.21
CA GLN A 95 4.77 -8.58 18.82
C GLN A 95 5.65 -9.41 17.87
N HIS A 96 5.14 -10.04 16.84
CA HIS A 96 5.94 -11.01 16.06
C HIS A 96 5.89 -10.88 14.54
N ASN A 97 5.01 -10.04 13.95
CA ASN A 97 4.79 -9.92 12.49
C ASN A 97 4.60 -11.29 11.79
N ASP A 98 3.99 -12.23 12.48
CA ASP A 98 3.79 -13.61 12.05
C ASP A 98 2.52 -13.81 11.20
N ASN A 99 1.82 -12.72 10.88
CA ASN A 99 0.64 -12.73 10.02
C ASN A 99 0.58 -11.46 9.15
N SER A 100 -0.17 -11.51 8.06
CA SER A 100 -0.51 -10.34 7.26
C SER A 100 -1.52 -9.43 7.99
N PRO A 101 -1.56 -8.12 7.69
CA PRO A 101 -2.56 -7.22 8.25
C PRO A 101 -4.00 -7.71 7.97
N PRO A 102 -4.92 -7.66 8.95
CA PRO A 102 -6.30 -8.16 8.82
C PRO A 102 -7.18 -7.16 8.06
N ILE A 103 -7.08 -7.15 6.74
CA ILE A 103 -7.69 -6.11 5.89
C ILE A 103 -8.97 -6.53 5.18
N ALA A 104 -9.35 -7.82 5.18
CA ALA A 104 -10.41 -8.31 4.30
C ALA A 104 -11.71 -7.50 4.43
N HIS A 105 -12.22 -7.28 5.64
CA HIS A 105 -13.45 -6.49 5.83
C HIS A 105 -13.30 -5.01 5.46
N ALA A 106 -12.13 -4.42 5.74
CA ALA A 106 -11.85 -3.04 5.35
C ALA A 106 -11.80 -2.90 3.82
N ALA A 107 -11.20 -3.87 3.13
CA ALA A 107 -11.14 -3.92 1.66
C ALA A 107 -12.52 -4.16 1.04
N MET A 108 -13.33 -5.08 1.58
CA MET A 108 -14.72 -5.28 1.13
C MET A 108 -15.51 -3.99 1.20
N ARG A 109 -15.45 -3.26 2.31
CA ARG A 109 -16.13 -1.97 2.46
C ARG A 109 -15.58 -0.90 1.50
N ALA A 110 -14.26 -0.86 1.30
CA ALA A 110 -13.65 0.07 0.36
C ALA A 110 -14.13 -0.15 -1.08
N LEU A 111 -14.39 -1.40 -1.46
CA LEU A 111 -14.94 -1.78 -2.76
C LEU A 111 -16.48 -1.72 -2.83
N GLY A 112 -17.15 -1.26 -1.76
CA GLY A 112 -18.62 -1.13 -1.73
C GLY A 112 -19.36 -2.45 -1.63
N LEU A 113 -18.66 -3.52 -1.24
CA LEU A 113 -19.29 -4.82 -1.01
C LEU A 113 -20.08 -4.80 0.31
N PRO A 114 -21.16 -5.60 0.43
CA PRO A 114 -21.94 -5.66 1.66
C PRO A 114 -21.06 -6.14 2.82
N ALA A 115 -21.28 -5.56 4.01
CA ALA A 115 -20.70 -6.08 5.24
C ALA A 115 -21.37 -7.41 5.57
N VAL A 116 -20.69 -8.52 5.35
CA VAL A 116 -21.20 -9.87 5.58
C VAL A 116 -20.46 -10.44 6.80
N GLU A 117 -21.22 -11.09 7.71
CA GLU A 117 -20.63 -11.78 8.85
C GLU A 117 -19.64 -12.88 8.43
N GLY A 118 -18.76 -13.25 9.34
CA GLY A 118 -17.82 -14.35 9.18
C GLY A 118 -16.37 -13.91 9.09
N HIS A 119 -15.49 -14.89 8.92
CA HIS A 119 -14.05 -14.68 8.72
C HIS A 119 -13.74 -14.73 7.23
N TRP A 120 -13.19 -13.64 6.71
CA TRP A 120 -12.90 -13.46 5.30
C TRP A 120 -11.42 -13.27 5.04
N PHE A 121 -10.97 -13.77 3.91
CA PHE A 121 -9.63 -13.56 3.38
C PHE A 121 -9.68 -12.80 2.06
N VAL A 122 -8.63 -12.08 1.75
CA VAL A 122 -8.37 -11.53 0.42
C VAL A 122 -7.72 -12.62 -0.44
N LEU A 123 -8.17 -12.73 -1.67
CA LEU A 123 -7.57 -13.53 -2.73
C LEU A 123 -7.09 -12.62 -3.86
N GLN A 124 -5.84 -12.79 -4.27
CA GLN A 124 -5.31 -12.05 -5.42
C GLN A 124 -4.87 -13.01 -6.53
N PRO A 125 -5.38 -12.82 -7.76
CA PRO A 125 -4.86 -13.52 -8.92
C PRO A 125 -3.37 -13.28 -9.07
N THR A 126 -2.60 -14.34 -9.33
CA THR A 126 -1.14 -14.24 -9.35
C THR A 126 -0.51 -15.18 -10.36
N HIS A 127 0.77 -14.94 -10.63
CA HIS A 127 1.65 -15.85 -11.36
C HIS A 127 2.73 -16.40 -10.45
N ILE A 128 2.75 -17.72 -10.31
CA ILE A 128 3.80 -18.46 -9.60
C ILE A 128 4.59 -19.26 -10.65
N HIS A 129 5.92 -19.13 -10.63
CA HIS A 129 6.80 -19.82 -11.57
C HIS A 129 7.93 -20.54 -10.84
N ILE A 130 8.51 -21.50 -11.51
CA ILE A 130 9.68 -22.24 -11.00
C ILE A 130 10.93 -21.45 -11.35
N ALA A 131 11.68 -21.01 -10.33
CA ALA A 131 12.99 -20.38 -10.48
C ALA A 131 14.06 -21.35 -9.97
N ARG A 132 14.76 -22.00 -10.89
CA ARG A 132 15.75 -23.05 -10.60
C ARG A 132 15.13 -24.27 -9.86
N ASP A 133 15.12 -24.25 -8.54
CA ASP A 133 14.72 -25.36 -7.66
C ASP A 133 13.57 -25.00 -6.69
N HIS A 134 13.01 -23.81 -6.79
CA HIS A 134 11.94 -23.35 -5.90
C HIS A 134 10.87 -22.54 -6.65
N LEU A 135 9.72 -22.36 -5.99
CA LEU A 135 8.62 -21.56 -6.51
C LEU A 135 8.79 -20.09 -6.11
N VAL A 136 8.50 -19.20 -7.04
CA VAL A 136 8.59 -17.75 -6.84
C VAL A 136 7.28 -17.08 -7.24
N LEU A 137 6.79 -16.20 -6.39
CA LEU A 137 5.67 -15.31 -6.66
C LEU A 137 6.16 -14.13 -7.51
N THR A 138 5.56 -13.94 -8.66
CA THR A 138 5.80 -12.74 -9.48
C THR A 138 5.21 -11.51 -8.80
N ASP A 139 5.89 -10.39 -8.90
CA ASP A 139 5.34 -9.09 -8.49
C ASP A 139 3.99 -8.84 -9.16
N MET A 140 2.96 -8.58 -8.37
CA MET A 140 1.58 -8.40 -8.82
C MET A 140 1.45 -7.24 -9.83
N ARG A 141 2.32 -6.22 -9.72
CA ARG A 141 2.36 -5.07 -10.64
C ARG A 141 2.70 -5.45 -12.08
N GLN A 142 3.43 -6.57 -12.26
CA GLN A 142 3.80 -7.09 -13.58
C GLN A 142 2.71 -7.94 -14.24
N LEU A 143 1.62 -8.25 -13.54
CA LEU A 143 0.59 -9.14 -14.06
C LEU A 143 -0.31 -8.44 -15.09
N ALA A 144 -0.55 -7.14 -14.92
CA ALA A 144 -1.37 -6.31 -15.82
C ALA A 144 -2.71 -6.98 -16.21
N LEU A 145 -3.41 -7.53 -15.21
CA LEU A 145 -4.69 -8.23 -15.39
C LEU A 145 -5.83 -7.22 -15.57
N ASP A 146 -6.54 -7.28 -16.69
CA ASP A 146 -7.68 -6.42 -16.93
C ASP A 146 -9.00 -6.97 -16.31
N PRO A 147 -10.04 -6.12 -16.13
CA PRO A 147 -11.29 -6.57 -15.54
C PRO A 147 -12.03 -7.70 -16.29
N PRO A 148 -12.13 -7.71 -17.63
CA PRO A 148 -12.67 -8.84 -18.39
C PRO A 148 -11.92 -10.15 -18.17
N GLU A 149 -10.58 -10.12 -18.22
CA GLU A 149 -9.73 -11.27 -17.96
C GLU A 149 -9.93 -11.82 -16.55
N ALA A 150 -9.90 -10.90 -15.55
CA ALA A 150 -10.10 -11.27 -14.15
C ALA A 150 -11.49 -11.91 -13.93
N ARG A 151 -12.53 -11.40 -14.57
CA ARG A 151 -13.89 -11.95 -14.46
C ARG A 151 -13.95 -13.35 -15.06
N ALA A 152 -13.34 -13.59 -16.20
CA ALA A 152 -13.31 -14.90 -16.82
C ALA A 152 -12.63 -15.96 -15.93
N LEU A 153 -11.51 -15.58 -15.30
CA LEU A 153 -10.80 -16.47 -14.35
C LEU A 153 -11.59 -16.68 -13.05
N PHE A 154 -12.28 -15.63 -12.56
CA PHE A 154 -13.14 -15.73 -11.40
C PHE A 154 -14.29 -16.72 -11.65
N ASP A 155 -15.00 -16.56 -12.77
CA ASP A 155 -16.13 -17.42 -13.13
C ASP A 155 -15.69 -18.87 -13.34
N ALA A 156 -14.48 -19.09 -13.88
CA ALA A 156 -13.89 -20.41 -14.03
C ALA A 156 -13.52 -21.04 -12.67
N ALA A 157 -13.09 -20.26 -11.67
CA ALA A 157 -12.73 -20.75 -10.35
C ALA A 157 -13.95 -20.96 -9.43
N ALA A 158 -15.02 -20.20 -9.58
CA ALA A 158 -16.14 -20.18 -8.65
C ALA A 158 -16.76 -21.57 -8.36
N PRO A 159 -16.91 -22.50 -9.32
CA PRO A 159 -17.38 -23.86 -9.04
C PRO A 159 -16.52 -24.62 -8.04
N LEU A 160 -15.19 -24.47 -8.08
CA LEU A 160 -14.25 -25.15 -7.18
C LEU A 160 -14.45 -24.70 -5.72
N PHE A 161 -14.73 -23.41 -5.50
CA PHE A 161 -15.06 -22.90 -4.17
C PHE A 161 -16.41 -23.42 -3.68
N THR A 162 -17.41 -23.45 -4.56
CA THR A 162 -18.74 -23.97 -4.23
C THR A 162 -18.69 -25.45 -3.83
N GLU A 163 -17.89 -26.26 -4.53
CA GLU A 163 -17.73 -27.69 -4.27
C GLU A 163 -17.22 -27.98 -2.86
N ILE A 164 -16.34 -27.12 -2.33
CA ILE A 164 -15.81 -27.24 -0.96
C ILE A 164 -16.59 -26.40 0.07
N GLY A 165 -17.76 -25.86 -0.31
CA GLY A 165 -18.65 -25.10 0.58
C GLY A 165 -18.11 -23.71 0.97
N LYS A 166 -17.19 -23.13 0.18
CA LYS A 166 -16.67 -21.77 0.40
C LYS A 166 -17.44 -20.74 -0.40
N THR A 167 -17.66 -19.57 0.21
CA THR A 167 -18.20 -18.41 -0.51
C THR A 167 -17.07 -17.62 -1.14
N LEU A 168 -17.17 -17.36 -2.44
CA LEU A 168 -16.24 -16.53 -3.20
C LEU A 168 -16.96 -15.25 -3.66
N LEU A 169 -16.36 -14.08 -3.43
CA LEU A 169 -16.88 -12.79 -3.86
C LEU A 169 -15.87 -12.07 -4.74
N TYR A 170 -16.34 -11.46 -5.81
CA TYR A 170 -15.54 -10.61 -6.68
C TYR A 170 -15.55 -9.17 -6.18
N GLY A 171 -14.37 -8.60 -5.96
CA GLY A 171 -14.21 -7.19 -5.59
C GLY A 171 -13.74 -6.33 -6.76
N SER A 172 -12.60 -6.66 -7.32
CA SER A 172 -11.98 -5.97 -8.46
C SER A 172 -11.16 -6.98 -9.30
N ALA A 173 -10.48 -6.49 -10.34
CA ALA A 173 -9.64 -7.35 -11.18
C ALA A 173 -8.54 -8.05 -10.38
N ASP A 174 -8.00 -7.39 -9.38
CA ASP A 174 -6.86 -7.84 -8.57
C ASP A 174 -7.25 -8.25 -7.13
N THR A 175 -8.54 -8.19 -6.76
CA THR A 175 -8.95 -8.39 -5.36
C THR A 175 -10.28 -9.12 -5.30
N TRP A 176 -10.25 -10.35 -4.82
CA TRP A 176 -11.41 -11.19 -4.55
C TRP A 176 -11.45 -11.53 -3.07
N PHE A 177 -12.52 -12.18 -2.60
CA PHE A 177 -12.68 -12.53 -1.20
C PHE A 177 -13.21 -13.95 -1.05
N MET A 178 -12.69 -14.67 -0.04
CA MET A 178 -13.16 -15.99 0.33
C MET A 178 -13.57 -16.01 1.80
N ARG A 179 -14.76 -16.56 2.10
CA ARG A 179 -15.19 -16.83 3.46
C ARG A 179 -14.67 -18.19 3.93
N ALA A 180 -14.04 -18.22 5.09
CA ALA A 180 -13.56 -19.44 5.74
C ALA A 180 -13.59 -19.26 7.27
N ASP A 181 -14.77 -19.39 7.84
CA ASP A 181 -15.02 -19.18 9.27
C ASP A 181 -14.25 -20.15 10.18
N GLU A 182 -13.88 -21.30 9.63
CA GLU A 182 -13.11 -22.32 10.33
C GLU A 182 -11.59 -22.14 10.28
N TRP A 183 -11.09 -21.05 9.65
CA TRP A 183 -9.64 -20.76 9.53
C TRP A 183 -9.23 -19.43 10.23
N PRO A 184 -9.76 -19.08 11.41
CA PRO A 184 -9.49 -17.79 12.03
C PRO A 184 -8.02 -17.57 12.40
N ASP A 185 -7.30 -18.68 12.68
CA ASP A 185 -5.91 -18.70 13.10
C ASP A 185 -4.94 -19.09 11.95
N LEU A 186 -5.39 -18.99 10.70
CA LEU A 186 -4.53 -19.25 9.56
C LEU A 186 -3.58 -18.06 9.33
N HIS A 187 -2.28 -18.28 9.52
CA HIS A 187 -1.25 -17.27 9.31
C HIS A 187 -0.93 -17.16 7.81
N THR A 188 -1.04 -15.96 7.29
CA THR A 188 -0.85 -15.65 5.87
C THR A 188 0.16 -14.52 5.68
N ALA A 189 0.69 -14.37 4.47
CA ALA A 189 1.66 -13.31 4.16
C ALA A 189 1.15 -12.39 3.07
N THR A 190 1.55 -11.10 3.12
CA THR A 190 1.26 -10.16 2.04
C THR A 190 1.96 -10.59 0.75
N PRO A 191 1.41 -10.27 -0.42
CA PRO A 191 2.08 -10.58 -1.70
C PRO A 191 3.47 -9.96 -1.78
N ASP A 192 3.64 -8.71 -1.34
CA ASP A 192 4.92 -8.00 -1.44
C ASP A 192 6.00 -8.61 -0.53
N ALA A 193 5.63 -9.10 0.67
CA ALA A 193 6.57 -9.83 1.53
C ALA A 193 7.08 -11.13 0.88
N SER A 194 6.29 -11.73 0.01
CA SER A 194 6.56 -13.02 -0.64
C SER A 194 7.17 -12.89 -2.02
N SER A 195 7.00 -11.73 -2.67
CA SER A 195 7.44 -11.48 -4.06
C SER A 195 8.94 -11.65 -4.24
N GLY A 196 9.33 -12.31 -5.34
CA GLY A 196 10.74 -12.50 -5.72
C GLY A 196 11.51 -13.49 -4.84
N ARG A 197 10.85 -14.20 -3.94
CA ARG A 197 11.48 -15.13 -2.99
C ARG A 197 10.92 -16.54 -3.12
N ASN A 198 11.59 -17.52 -2.51
CA ASN A 198 11.01 -18.87 -2.35
C ASN A 198 9.73 -18.77 -1.50
N ILE A 199 8.59 -19.05 -2.12
CA ILE A 199 7.27 -18.84 -1.48
C ILE A 199 6.96 -19.85 -0.37
N ASP A 200 7.67 -20.95 -0.25
CA ASP A 200 7.36 -22.01 0.72
C ASP A 200 7.28 -21.50 2.17
N ILE A 201 8.11 -20.51 2.49
CA ILE A 201 8.17 -19.91 3.83
C ILE A 201 6.92 -19.06 4.10
N TRP A 202 6.36 -18.39 3.07
CA TRP A 202 5.22 -17.49 3.17
C TRP A 202 3.87 -18.14 2.81
N MET A 203 3.88 -19.41 2.41
CA MET A 203 2.62 -20.15 2.25
C MET A 203 1.81 -20.13 3.56
N PRO A 204 0.48 -20.13 3.48
CA PRO A 204 -0.37 -20.19 4.65
C PRO A 204 0.01 -21.32 5.60
N GLN A 205 0.01 -21.04 6.92
CA GLN A 205 0.39 -21.98 7.99
C GLN A 205 -0.68 -21.98 9.09
N GLY A 206 -1.03 -23.16 9.58
CA GLY A 206 -2.01 -23.35 10.63
C GLY A 206 -3.19 -24.19 10.19
N GLU A 207 -4.28 -24.13 10.96
CA GLU A 207 -5.49 -24.87 10.62
C GLU A 207 -6.08 -24.34 9.30
N GLY A 208 -6.27 -25.25 8.32
CA GLY A 208 -6.72 -24.90 6.97
C GLY A 208 -5.62 -24.88 5.90
N ASP A 209 -4.34 -24.92 6.26
CA ASP A 209 -3.22 -24.83 5.30
C ASP A 209 -3.27 -25.90 4.21
N ARG A 210 -3.58 -27.16 4.58
CA ARG A 210 -3.70 -28.28 3.65
C ARG A 210 -4.93 -28.15 2.75
N ALA A 211 -6.04 -27.70 3.31
CA ALA A 211 -7.27 -27.50 2.54
C ALA A 211 -7.08 -26.37 1.52
N TRP A 212 -6.42 -25.28 1.93
CA TRP A 212 -6.05 -24.20 1.01
C TRP A 212 -5.11 -24.69 -0.10
N ARG A 213 -4.03 -25.40 0.23
CA ARG A 213 -3.08 -25.93 -0.77
C ARG A 213 -3.76 -26.84 -1.78
N LYS A 214 -4.71 -27.68 -1.33
CA LYS A 214 -5.49 -28.54 -2.23
C LYS A 214 -6.31 -27.70 -3.21
N LEU A 215 -7.08 -26.73 -2.71
CA LEU A 215 -7.87 -25.82 -3.55
C LEU A 215 -6.99 -25.02 -4.52
N GLN A 216 -5.86 -24.48 -4.04
CA GLN A 216 -4.92 -23.74 -4.88
C GLN A 216 -4.38 -24.60 -6.03
N ASN A 217 -4.03 -25.85 -5.77
CA ASN A 217 -3.56 -26.78 -6.80
C ASN A 217 -4.67 -27.11 -7.83
N GLU A 218 -5.91 -27.26 -7.39
CA GLU A 218 -7.06 -27.49 -8.29
C GLU A 218 -7.29 -26.28 -9.20
N ILE A 219 -7.20 -25.07 -8.65
CA ILE A 219 -7.27 -23.82 -9.42
C ILE A 219 -6.14 -23.75 -10.44
N GLN A 220 -4.89 -24.07 -10.03
CA GLN A 220 -3.73 -24.08 -10.94
C GLN A 220 -3.94 -25.02 -12.11
N MET A 221 -4.39 -26.26 -11.86
CA MET A 221 -4.67 -27.23 -12.92
C MET A 221 -5.79 -26.75 -13.85
N HIS A 222 -6.85 -26.15 -13.29
CA HIS A 222 -7.97 -25.67 -14.05
C HIS A 222 -7.60 -24.47 -14.94
N TRP A 223 -6.83 -23.53 -14.39
CA TRP A 223 -6.39 -22.33 -15.12
C TRP A 223 -5.25 -22.60 -16.11
N PHE A 224 -4.46 -23.66 -15.90
CA PHE A 224 -3.43 -24.07 -16.87
C PHE A 224 -4.01 -24.35 -18.26
N ALA A 225 -5.18 -24.96 -18.32
CA ALA A 225 -5.87 -25.26 -19.59
C ALA A 225 -6.81 -24.13 -20.05
N HIS A 226 -6.90 -23.03 -19.32
CA HIS A 226 -7.84 -21.95 -19.65
C HIS A 226 -7.38 -21.17 -20.89
N PRO A 227 -8.27 -20.95 -21.92
CA PRO A 227 -7.90 -20.28 -23.17
C PRO A 227 -7.31 -18.87 -22.99
N LEU A 228 -7.70 -18.16 -21.93
CA LEU A 228 -7.15 -16.86 -21.60
C LEU A 228 -5.63 -16.89 -21.38
N ASN A 229 -5.13 -17.90 -20.67
CA ASN A 229 -3.69 -18.00 -20.42
C ASN A 229 -2.89 -18.24 -21.70
N ALA A 230 -3.41 -19.06 -22.63
CA ALA A 230 -2.81 -19.21 -23.94
C ALA A 230 -2.79 -17.89 -24.75
N GLN A 231 -3.84 -17.06 -24.63
CA GLN A 231 -3.89 -15.74 -25.26
C GLN A 231 -2.88 -14.77 -24.63
N ARG A 232 -2.77 -14.78 -23.31
CA ARG A 232 -1.79 -13.94 -22.58
C ARG A 232 -0.36 -14.29 -22.97
N GLU A 233 -0.02 -15.58 -23.03
CA GLU A 233 1.30 -16.05 -23.46
C GLU A 233 1.60 -15.66 -24.91
N ALA A 234 0.62 -15.74 -25.81
CA ALA A 234 0.76 -15.31 -27.19
C ALA A 234 1.04 -13.79 -27.33
N LEU A 235 0.60 -12.99 -26.34
CA LEU A 235 0.88 -11.55 -26.25
C LEU A 235 2.17 -11.23 -25.45
N GLY A 236 2.90 -12.24 -24.99
CA GLY A 236 4.09 -12.06 -24.15
C GLY A 236 3.77 -11.66 -22.70
N LEU A 237 2.50 -11.77 -22.28
CA LEU A 237 2.08 -11.52 -20.91
C LEU A 237 2.22 -12.78 -20.07
N LYS A 238 2.44 -12.60 -18.76
CA LYS A 238 2.50 -13.73 -17.83
C LYS A 238 1.11 -14.37 -17.66
N PRO A 239 0.99 -15.71 -17.71
CA PRO A 239 -0.27 -16.38 -17.40
C PRO A 239 -0.65 -16.15 -15.93
N VAL A 240 -1.95 -16.09 -15.64
CA VAL A 240 -2.46 -16.09 -14.27
C VAL A 240 -2.73 -17.52 -13.87
N ASN A 241 -1.90 -18.08 -13.01
CA ASN A 241 -1.95 -19.51 -12.75
C ASN A 241 -2.23 -19.88 -11.29
N SER A 242 -2.42 -18.90 -10.40
CA SER A 242 -2.70 -19.19 -9.00
C SER A 242 -3.46 -18.05 -8.32
N LEU A 243 -3.89 -18.28 -7.09
CA LEU A 243 -4.43 -17.28 -6.17
C LEU A 243 -3.52 -17.18 -4.94
N TRP A 244 -3.28 -15.96 -4.47
CA TRP A 244 -2.59 -15.68 -3.23
C TRP A 244 -3.60 -15.34 -2.14
N LEU A 245 -3.60 -16.11 -1.05
CA LEU A 245 -4.50 -15.97 0.10
C LEU A 245 -3.83 -15.17 1.22
N TRP A 246 -4.48 -14.09 1.70
CA TRP A 246 -3.94 -13.27 2.77
C TRP A 246 -4.99 -12.36 3.40
N GLY A 247 -4.59 -11.56 4.39
CA GLY A 247 -5.40 -10.46 4.91
C GLY A 247 -6.62 -10.90 5.72
N GLY A 248 -6.60 -12.10 6.30
CA GLY A 248 -7.71 -12.68 7.05
C GLY A 248 -8.22 -11.76 8.16
N ALA A 249 -9.54 -11.54 8.22
CA ALA A 249 -10.19 -10.73 9.24
C ALA A 249 -11.59 -11.23 9.54
N SER A 250 -12.00 -11.15 10.82
CA SER A 250 -13.35 -11.39 11.26
C SER A 250 -14.20 -10.13 11.14
N HIS A 251 -15.51 -10.29 11.04
CA HIS A 251 -16.47 -9.20 10.88
C HIS A 251 -16.42 -8.16 12.02
N ASP A 252 -16.15 -8.59 13.23
CA ASP A 252 -16.05 -7.77 14.45
C ASP A 252 -14.69 -7.07 14.59
N TYR A 253 -13.76 -7.32 13.63
CA TYR A 253 -12.48 -6.65 13.65
C TYR A 253 -12.65 -5.13 13.52
N PRO A 254 -11.98 -4.34 14.38
CA PRO A 254 -12.18 -2.90 14.38
C PRO A 254 -11.78 -2.27 13.05
N LEU A 255 -12.60 -1.35 12.58
CA LEU A 255 -12.29 -0.52 11.42
C LEU A 255 -11.49 0.71 11.84
N PRO A 256 -10.76 1.33 10.90
CA PRO A 256 -10.04 2.56 11.15
C PRO A 256 -10.91 3.62 11.83
N SER A 257 -10.44 4.16 12.96
CA SER A 257 -11.15 5.17 13.72
C SER A 257 -11.12 6.53 13.02
N VAL A 258 -12.12 7.38 13.30
CA VAL A 258 -12.21 8.74 12.73
C VAL A 258 -11.02 9.62 13.14
N GLU A 259 -10.43 9.39 14.31
CA GLU A 259 -9.30 10.15 14.85
C GLU A 259 -7.99 9.94 14.08
N GLN A 260 -7.91 8.84 13.32
CA GLN A 260 -6.73 8.49 12.52
C GLN A 260 -6.81 8.95 11.06
N ARG A 261 -7.89 9.67 10.69
CA ARG A 261 -8.09 10.13 9.33
C ARG A 261 -7.05 11.15 8.88
N TYR A 262 -6.74 11.08 7.61
CA TYR A 262 -6.04 12.11 6.87
C TYR A 262 -7.06 13.02 6.17
N ASN A 263 -6.72 14.29 5.97
CA ASN A 263 -7.55 15.17 5.13
C ASN A 263 -7.37 14.83 3.64
N ALA A 264 -6.18 14.39 3.27
CA ALA A 264 -5.92 13.98 1.89
C ALA A 264 -4.97 12.79 1.84
N SER A 265 -5.20 11.89 0.90
CA SER A 265 -4.30 10.81 0.54
C SER A 265 -3.89 10.91 -0.92
N PHE A 266 -2.62 10.63 -1.22
CA PHE A 266 -2.05 10.79 -2.54
C PHE A 266 -1.29 9.54 -2.97
N ASN A 267 -1.51 9.12 -4.21
CA ASN A 267 -0.77 8.08 -4.90
C ASN A 267 -0.75 6.72 -4.19
N LEU A 268 -1.77 6.42 -3.37
CA LEU A 268 -1.87 5.08 -2.79
C LEU A 268 -2.06 4.06 -3.91
N SER A 269 -1.33 2.95 -3.85
CA SER A 269 -1.31 1.90 -4.87
C SER A 269 -1.57 0.52 -4.29
N GLY A 270 -1.90 -0.45 -5.13
CA GLY A 270 -2.19 -1.81 -4.72
C GLY A 270 -3.29 -1.87 -3.65
N TRP A 271 -3.14 -2.76 -2.70
CA TRP A 271 -4.09 -2.92 -1.60
C TRP A 271 -4.15 -1.69 -0.67
N MET A 272 -3.11 -0.86 -0.62
CA MET A 272 -3.08 0.35 0.20
C MET A 272 -4.12 1.39 -0.24
N ARG A 273 -4.67 1.28 -1.46
CA ARG A 273 -5.79 2.10 -1.94
C ARG A 273 -7.05 1.99 -1.09
N LEU A 274 -7.23 0.89 -0.36
CA LEU A 274 -8.34 0.77 0.59
C LEU A 274 -8.38 1.93 1.60
N PHE A 275 -7.20 2.49 1.95
CA PHE A 275 -7.08 3.60 2.90
C PHE A 275 -7.49 4.96 2.31
N GLU A 276 -7.68 5.08 1.01
CA GLU A 276 -8.28 6.28 0.37
C GLU A 276 -9.67 6.60 0.95
N ARG A 277 -10.42 5.57 1.33
CA ARG A 277 -11.73 5.73 1.98
C ARG A 277 -11.68 6.36 3.38
N PHE A 278 -10.51 6.38 4.00
CA PHE A 278 -10.28 6.95 5.32
C PHE A 278 -9.59 8.32 5.26
N ALA A 279 -9.58 8.95 4.09
CA ALA A 279 -9.22 10.33 3.85
C ALA A 279 -10.45 11.13 3.39
N ASP A 280 -10.46 12.45 3.63
CA ASP A 280 -11.53 13.31 3.14
C ASP A 280 -11.48 13.44 1.62
N THR A 281 -10.26 13.43 1.05
CA THR A 281 -10.01 13.42 -0.39
C THR A 281 -8.91 12.42 -0.74
N ALA A 282 -8.98 11.84 -1.93
CA ALA A 282 -7.96 10.95 -2.47
C ALA A 282 -7.64 11.32 -3.91
N GLN A 283 -6.35 11.28 -4.27
CA GLN A 283 -5.88 11.58 -5.62
C GLN A 283 -4.77 10.62 -6.02
N SER A 284 -4.96 9.94 -7.14
CA SER A 284 -3.93 9.14 -7.82
C SER A 284 -3.24 9.98 -8.89
N GLY A 285 -1.96 9.74 -9.14
CA GLY A 285 -1.17 10.49 -10.12
C GLY A 285 -0.90 11.94 -9.73
N ALA A 286 -1.03 12.27 -8.43
CA ALA A 286 -0.74 13.60 -7.92
C ALA A 286 0.76 13.93 -8.05
N GLY A 287 1.07 15.12 -8.51
CA GLY A 287 2.40 15.72 -8.43
C GLY A 287 2.58 16.51 -7.12
N VAL A 288 3.81 16.95 -6.87
CA VAL A 288 4.14 17.72 -5.64
C VAL A 288 3.32 19.01 -5.52
N THR A 289 2.98 19.66 -6.63
CA THR A 289 2.16 20.86 -6.65
C THR A 289 0.74 20.57 -6.16
N ASP A 290 0.15 19.46 -6.60
CA ASP A 290 -1.19 19.04 -6.19
C ASP A 290 -1.22 18.80 -4.67
N VAL A 291 -0.22 18.09 -4.15
CA VAL A 291 -0.08 17.80 -2.71
C VAL A 291 0.03 19.09 -1.90
N LEU A 292 0.86 20.05 -2.33
CA LEU A 292 1.06 21.31 -1.62
C LEU A 292 -0.15 22.24 -1.71
N GLN A 293 -0.98 22.12 -2.75
CA GLN A 293 -2.19 22.92 -2.96
C GLN A 293 -3.45 22.32 -2.33
N ALA A 294 -3.46 21.01 -2.06
CA ALA A 294 -4.65 20.34 -1.53
C ALA A 294 -5.13 20.90 -0.19
N GLY A 295 -4.25 21.54 0.56
CA GLY A 295 -4.60 22.10 1.87
C GLY A 295 -4.93 21.03 2.89
N GLY A 296 -5.32 21.49 4.10
CA GLY A 296 -5.74 20.59 5.17
C GLY A 296 -4.71 20.42 6.28
N ALA A 297 -5.14 19.78 7.37
CA ALA A 297 -4.28 19.61 8.54
C ALA A 297 -3.21 18.52 8.30
N ARG A 298 -3.58 17.44 7.57
CA ARG A 298 -2.76 16.25 7.47
C ARG A 298 -2.93 15.53 6.13
N GLY A 299 -1.82 15.27 5.42
CA GLY A 299 -1.76 14.47 4.20
C GLY A 299 -0.97 13.18 4.37
N LEU A 300 -1.33 12.15 3.61
CA LEU A 300 -0.59 10.91 3.43
C LEU A 300 -0.20 10.78 1.96
N LEU A 301 1.08 10.62 1.68
CA LEU A 301 1.62 10.42 0.33
C LEU A 301 2.39 9.11 0.27
N LEU A 302 2.09 8.28 -0.71
CA LEU A 302 2.90 7.12 -1.06
C LEU A 302 3.82 7.46 -2.23
N LEU A 303 5.11 7.17 -2.07
CA LEU A 303 6.12 7.22 -3.14
C LEU A 303 6.66 5.81 -3.36
N ASP A 304 6.00 5.02 -4.21
CA ASP A 304 6.26 3.58 -4.39
C ASP A 304 7.29 3.25 -5.48
N ALA A 305 7.91 4.27 -6.07
CA ALA A 305 8.84 4.10 -7.19
C ALA A 305 10.07 3.22 -6.90
N LEU A 306 10.41 3.03 -5.61
CA LEU A 306 11.53 2.17 -5.19
C LEU A 306 11.08 0.74 -4.84
N THR A 307 9.79 0.44 -4.86
CA THR A 307 9.26 -0.86 -4.44
C THR A 307 9.69 -1.97 -5.39
N GLU A 308 9.43 -1.82 -6.68
CA GLU A 308 9.82 -2.81 -7.69
C GLU A 308 11.33 -3.08 -7.70
N PRO A 309 12.22 -2.07 -7.90
CA PRO A 309 13.65 -2.32 -7.90
C PRO A 309 14.19 -2.82 -6.55
N GLY A 310 13.55 -2.47 -5.44
CA GLY A 310 13.90 -2.99 -4.11
C GLY A 310 13.53 -4.46 -3.92
N LEU A 311 12.38 -4.90 -4.43
CA LEU A 311 11.95 -6.30 -4.40
C LEU A 311 12.81 -7.20 -5.29
N THR A 312 13.20 -6.68 -6.46
CA THR A 312 13.99 -7.42 -7.46
C THR A 312 15.50 -7.29 -7.28
N ASN A 313 15.95 -6.48 -6.32
CA ASN A 313 17.37 -6.14 -6.09
C ASN A 313 18.05 -5.48 -7.29
N GLU A 314 17.31 -4.74 -8.10
CA GLU A 314 17.82 -3.99 -9.25
C GLU A 314 18.35 -2.62 -8.84
N TRP A 315 19.53 -2.59 -8.20
CA TRP A 315 20.09 -1.41 -7.55
C TRP A 315 20.45 -0.28 -8.52
N GLY A 316 20.78 -0.58 -9.76
CA GLY A 316 20.98 0.44 -10.80
C GLY A 316 19.67 1.21 -11.06
N TYR A 317 18.57 0.50 -11.20
CA TYR A 317 17.26 1.08 -11.40
C TYR A 317 16.76 1.81 -10.14
N TRP A 318 17.07 1.29 -8.95
CA TRP A 318 16.82 1.98 -7.68
C TRP A 318 17.49 3.35 -7.63
N LEU A 319 18.77 3.47 -8.08
CA LEU A 319 19.50 4.74 -8.15
C LEU A 319 18.83 5.74 -9.09
N GLU A 320 18.41 5.32 -10.27
CA GLU A 320 17.67 6.17 -11.20
C GLU A 320 16.36 6.69 -10.59
N ARG A 321 15.64 5.82 -9.90
CA ARG A 321 14.36 6.17 -9.27
C ARG A 321 14.51 7.10 -8.09
N ILE A 322 15.52 6.92 -7.23
CA ILE A 322 15.73 7.83 -6.09
C ILE A 322 16.16 9.24 -6.55
N GLU A 323 16.94 9.34 -7.65
CA GLU A 323 17.28 10.64 -8.25
C GLU A 323 16.07 11.30 -8.94
N MET A 324 15.17 10.53 -9.52
CA MET A 324 13.89 11.04 -10.01
C MET A 324 13.06 11.60 -8.84
N LEU A 325 12.96 10.87 -7.73
CA LEU A 325 12.26 11.32 -6.53
C LEU A 325 12.89 12.56 -5.90
N GLU A 326 14.21 12.70 -5.96
CA GLU A 326 14.92 13.92 -5.53
C GLU A 326 14.43 15.15 -6.30
N ARG A 327 14.40 15.05 -7.63
CA ARG A 327 14.02 16.16 -8.51
C ARG A 327 12.53 16.49 -8.37
N ASP A 328 11.68 15.48 -8.40
CA ASP A 328 10.24 15.67 -8.55
C ASP A 328 9.54 15.87 -7.19
N TRP A 329 10.14 15.41 -6.09
CA TRP A 329 9.55 15.42 -4.75
C TRP A 329 10.42 16.07 -3.68
N PHE A 330 11.62 15.55 -3.40
CA PHE A 330 12.36 15.98 -2.21
C PHE A 330 12.87 17.42 -2.32
N ALA A 331 13.34 17.86 -3.48
CA ALA A 331 13.79 19.24 -3.66
C ALA A 331 12.63 20.24 -3.55
N PRO A 332 11.47 20.08 -4.20
CA PRO A 332 10.30 20.93 -4.00
C PRO A 332 9.76 20.92 -2.57
N LEU A 333 9.68 19.75 -1.91
CA LEU A 333 9.21 19.65 -0.53
C LEU A 333 10.15 20.34 0.46
N LEU A 334 11.46 20.23 0.25
CA LEU A 334 12.46 20.98 1.03
C LEU A 334 12.28 22.50 0.87
N ALA A 335 12.00 22.96 -0.35
CA ALA A 335 11.70 24.38 -0.62
C ALA A 335 10.41 24.82 0.08
N ALA A 336 9.36 24.00 0.04
CA ALA A 336 8.09 24.25 0.72
C ALA A 336 8.24 24.36 2.24
N LEU A 337 9.06 23.48 2.86
CA LEU A 337 9.39 23.59 4.29
C LEU A 337 10.16 24.86 4.63
N ARG A 338 11.11 25.27 3.79
CA ARG A 338 11.90 26.49 3.99
C ARG A 338 11.05 27.78 3.86
N SER A 339 10.15 27.81 2.89
CA SER A 339 9.23 28.93 2.68
C SER A 339 8.12 29.00 3.75
N GLY A 340 7.80 27.86 4.40
CA GLY A 340 6.69 27.75 5.34
C GLY A 340 5.36 27.39 4.66
N GLN A 341 5.36 27.06 3.38
CA GLN A 341 4.22 26.52 2.65
C GLN A 341 3.80 25.14 3.20
N LEU A 342 4.77 24.33 3.63
CA LEU A 342 4.59 23.12 4.40
C LEU A 342 5.15 23.34 5.81
N ARG A 343 4.37 23.03 6.86
CA ARG A 343 4.81 23.23 8.24
C ARG A 343 5.72 22.13 8.74
N SER A 344 5.37 20.89 8.47
CA SER A 344 6.14 19.71 8.86
C SER A 344 5.99 18.56 7.86
N LEU A 345 7.05 17.78 7.75
CA LEU A 345 7.15 16.61 6.92
C LEU A 345 7.64 15.44 7.79
N ARG A 346 7.01 14.28 7.64
CA ARG A 346 7.50 13.03 8.20
C ARG A 346 7.78 12.07 7.05
N LEU A 347 9.04 11.65 6.92
CA LEU A 347 9.46 10.59 6.00
C LEU A 347 9.47 9.27 6.76
N ILE A 348 8.75 8.30 6.26
CA ILE A 348 8.72 6.92 6.72
C ILE A 348 9.42 6.09 5.66
N LEU A 349 10.66 5.71 5.93
CA LEU A 349 11.47 4.89 5.04
C LEU A 349 11.48 3.46 5.54
N SER A 350 11.23 2.52 4.66
CA SER A 350 11.38 1.10 4.98
C SER A 350 12.40 0.42 4.06
N GLY A 351 12.92 -0.69 4.52
CA GLY A 351 13.65 -1.69 3.77
C GLY A 351 12.95 -3.03 3.91
N GLN A 352 13.68 -4.10 3.63
CA GLN A 352 13.19 -5.46 3.88
C GLN A 352 13.20 -5.83 5.36
N ASP A 353 14.20 -5.33 6.09
CA ASP A 353 14.58 -5.72 7.45
C ASP A 353 14.47 -4.58 8.48
N ARG A 354 14.04 -3.39 8.06
CA ARG A 354 13.97 -2.23 8.95
C ARG A 354 13.03 -1.14 8.47
N ILE A 355 12.65 -0.27 9.41
CA ILE A 355 11.88 0.95 9.17
C ILE A 355 12.45 2.09 10.02
N ALA A 356 12.37 3.31 9.52
CA ALA A 356 12.80 4.51 10.24
C ALA A 356 11.94 5.72 9.86
N GLU A 357 11.63 6.56 10.85
CA GLU A 357 10.87 7.80 10.68
C GLU A 357 11.76 9.02 10.91
N TYR A 358 11.68 9.99 10.02
CA TYR A 358 12.39 11.27 10.08
C TYR A 358 11.40 12.42 10.05
N ARG A 359 11.47 13.34 11.02
CA ARG A 359 10.57 14.49 11.10
C ARG A 359 11.31 15.78 10.82
N SER A 360 10.96 16.44 9.72
CA SER A 360 11.54 17.70 9.29
C SER A 360 10.54 18.84 9.40
N ASN A 361 11.01 19.99 9.86
CA ASN A 361 10.29 21.25 9.85
C ASN A 361 11.28 22.42 9.68
N ARG A 362 10.77 23.65 9.58
CA ARG A 362 11.62 24.83 9.39
C ARG A 362 12.72 24.97 10.46
N ASN A 363 12.43 24.58 11.72
CA ASN A 363 13.41 24.72 12.81
C ASN A 363 14.53 23.67 12.71
N THR A 364 14.22 22.43 12.34
CA THR A 364 15.24 21.40 12.13
C THR A 364 16.17 21.77 10.98
N LEU A 365 15.62 22.39 9.93
CA LEU A 365 16.40 22.82 8.75
C LEU A 365 17.37 24.00 9.03
N ARG A 366 17.20 24.72 10.15
CA ARG A 366 18.13 25.79 10.58
C ARG A 366 19.44 25.28 11.14
N LYS A 367 19.60 23.99 11.37
CA LYS A 367 20.84 23.38 11.85
C LYS A 367 21.90 23.34 10.73
N PHE A 368 22.36 24.55 10.32
CA PHE A 368 23.32 24.72 9.20
C PHE A 368 24.70 24.13 9.49
N TRP A 369 25.03 23.90 10.77
CA TRP A 369 26.26 23.25 11.20
C TRP A 369 26.28 21.74 10.97
N ILE A 370 25.15 21.12 10.62
CA ILE A 370 25.08 19.71 10.25
C ILE A 370 25.26 19.60 8.74
N THR A 371 26.33 18.95 8.32
CA THR A 371 26.58 18.64 6.93
C THR A 371 25.54 17.63 6.42
N PRO A 372 24.79 17.94 5.36
CA PRO A 372 23.85 17.00 4.75
C PRO A 372 24.55 15.72 4.30
N GLY A 373 23.95 14.57 4.59
CA GLY A 373 24.47 13.26 4.19
C GLY A 373 23.42 12.17 4.30
N LEU A 374 23.67 11.04 3.66
CA LEU A 374 22.78 9.89 3.59
C LEU A 374 23.22 8.75 4.52
N ARG A 375 24.16 9.00 5.44
CA ARG A 375 24.70 7.93 6.32
C ARG A 375 23.62 7.19 7.11
N SER A 376 22.51 7.86 7.42
CA SER A 376 21.36 7.26 8.10
C SER A 376 20.63 6.19 7.27
N LEU A 377 20.82 6.13 5.96
CA LEU A 377 20.29 5.07 5.12
C LEU A 377 21.08 3.75 5.25
N ALA A 378 22.29 3.80 5.81
CA ALA A 378 23.15 2.63 6.02
C ALA A 378 23.17 2.14 7.49
N GLN A 379 22.39 2.78 8.37
CA GLN A 379 22.28 2.44 9.81
C GLN A 379 20.98 1.63 10.11
#